data_43ba639f205c4e6f0bf4e4c2be77b5d1
#
_entry.id   43ba639f205c4e6f0bf4e4c2be77b5d1
#
_cell.length_a   1.000
_cell.length_b   1.000
_cell.length_c   1.000
_cell.angle_alpha   90.00
_cell.angle_beta   90.00
_cell.angle_gamma   90.00
#
_symmetry.space_group_name_H-M   'P 1'
#
loop_
_entity.id
_entity.type
_entity.pdbx_description
1 polymer ?
#
loop_
_entity_poly.entity_id
_entity_poly.type
_entity_poly.pdbx_seq_one_letter_code
_entity_poly.pdbx_strand_id
1 'polypeptide(L)'
;ETKLLFKSDCNTMKDIAIIGIGVTKFGELFHQGYDDLVRDAAFEAVNDAKISMEDVGAAWLSTAFPEIGVYKGRSGMDLSEPLSLYNIPVTRVSNFCASGADAIRNAVNSLRAGECDIAMALGVEKLRDRQPQDSIVKMMVEFGHPFLQKGFTAAGTFSIYAKRMMHEYGLTKEDIASVSVKNHFHGSMNEKAHHRKSCTIEEVLNSQMVADPLTVMDSCPTTDGAACVILVRAEDVDKKKHNPIYIKGVGLSVSTGWDMPFFDPNHDFLSFEATRTAAKMAYKQAGITNPIEEIDLIEVHDCFSIVELITYEDLGLCKQGEAKNLIRGNETQLGGKIPVNV
;
A
#
# COMPACT_ATOMS: atom_id res chain seq x y z
N GLU A 1 41.20 6.46 22.19
CA GLU A 1 40.15 7.10 21.38
C GLU A 1 40.45 6.85 19.90
N THR A 2 39.94 5.75 19.37
CA THR A 2 40.06 5.42 17.93
C THR A 2 38.80 5.96 17.24
N LYS A 3 38.86 7.16 16.69
CA LYS A 3 37.85 7.66 15.76
C LYS A 3 37.87 6.78 14.53
N LEU A 4 36.92 5.85 14.42
CA LEU A 4 36.55 5.23 13.17
C LEU A 4 35.97 6.31 12.27
N LEU A 5 36.80 6.90 11.42
CA LEU A 5 36.40 7.71 10.29
C LEU A 5 35.72 6.78 9.27
N PHE A 6 34.41 6.60 9.38
CA PHE A 6 33.61 6.19 8.24
C PHE A 6 33.69 7.35 7.23
N LYS A 7 34.63 7.27 6.31
CA LYS A 7 34.50 7.96 5.03
C LYS A 7 33.27 7.34 4.39
N SER A 8 32.15 8.04 4.44
CA SER A 8 31.05 7.82 3.52
C SER A 8 31.57 8.27 2.14
N ASP A 9 32.30 7.38 1.45
CA ASP A 9 32.25 7.44 0.02
C ASP A 9 30.76 7.31 -0.29
N CYS A 10 30.19 8.35 -0.86
CA CYS A 10 28.85 8.33 -1.43
C CYS A 10 28.93 7.35 -2.61
N ASN A 11 28.89 6.05 -2.26
CA ASN A 11 28.74 4.99 -3.21
C ASN A 11 27.39 5.29 -3.82
N THR A 12 27.35 5.70 -5.06
CA THR A 12 26.11 5.88 -5.85
C THR A 12 25.32 4.61 -5.64
N MET A 13 24.25 4.70 -4.84
CA MET A 13 23.39 3.54 -4.58
C MET A 13 22.97 3.01 -5.94
N LYS A 14 23.28 1.74 -6.20
CA LYS A 14 22.90 1.10 -7.45
C LYS A 14 21.39 1.29 -7.62
N ASP A 15 20.98 1.98 -8.67
CA ASP A 15 19.57 2.12 -9.02
C ASP A 15 18.99 0.72 -9.26
N ILE A 16 17.77 0.53 -8.82
CA ILE A 16 17.00 -0.68 -9.07
C ILE A 16 15.90 -0.37 -10.08
N ALA A 17 15.66 -1.30 -10.98
CA ALA A 17 14.64 -1.17 -12.01
C ALA A 17 13.55 -2.24 -11.84
N ILE A 18 12.30 -1.86 -12.02
CA ILE A 18 11.18 -2.76 -12.28
C ILE A 18 11.17 -3.02 -13.78
N ILE A 19 11.21 -4.28 -14.19
CA ILE A 19 11.24 -4.71 -15.58
C ILE A 19 10.00 -5.49 -16.00
N GLY A 20 9.14 -5.86 -15.05
CA GLY A 20 7.88 -6.54 -15.33
C GLY A 20 6.91 -6.39 -14.18
N ILE A 21 5.62 -6.31 -14.51
CA ILE A 21 4.51 -6.21 -13.57
C ILE A 21 3.41 -7.20 -13.94
N GLY A 22 2.69 -7.68 -12.92
CA GLY A 22 1.50 -8.49 -13.11
C GLY A 22 0.50 -8.17 -12.02
N VAL A 23 -0.78 -8.02 -12.39
CA VAL A 23 -1.85 -7.65 -11.46
C VAL A 23 -3.12 -8.40 -11.84
N THR A 24 -3.70 -9.16 -10.92
CA THR A 24 -5.00 -9.78 -11.14
C THR A 24 -6.12 -8.72 -11.19
N LYS A 25 -7.29 -9.11 -11.64
CA LYS A 25 -8.49 -8.34 -11.33
C LYS A 25 -8.75 -8.42 -9.82
N PHE A 26 -9.12 -7.30 -9.21
CA PHE A 26 -9.53 -7.26 -7.80
C PHE A 26 -11.04 -7.42 -7.68
N GLY A 27 -11.50 -8.15 -6.65
CA GLY A 27 -12.94 -8.36 -6.46
C GLY A 27 -13.29 -9.49 -5.52
N GLU A 28 -14.52 -9.98 -5.65
CA GLU A 28 -15.02 -11.19 -4.99
C GLU A 28 -14.73 -12.39 -5.90
N LEU A 29 -13.54 -12.97 -5.79
CA LEU A 29 -13.00 -13.96 -6.72
C LEU A 29 -13.27 -15.40 -6.22
N PHE A 30 -14.53 -15.75 -5.92
CA PHE A 30 -14.90 -17.06 -5.39
C PHE A 30 -14.56 -18.24 -6.31
N HIS A 31 -14.33 -17.99 -7.59
CA HIS A 31 -13.97 -19.01 -8.59
C HIS A 31 -12.44 -19.25 -8.68
N GLN A 32 -11.62 -18.48 -8.00
CA GLN A 32 -10.16 -18.58 -7.98
C GLN A 32 -9.65 -18.89 -6.58
N GLY A 33 -8.76 -19.85 -6.47
CA GLY A 33 -8.05 -20.14 -5.22
C GLY A 33 -6.85 -19.20 -5.02
N TYR A 34 -6.24 -19.30 -3.85
CA TYR A 34 -5.03 -18.55 -3.51
C TYR A 34 -3.90 -18.78 -4.53
N ASP A 35 -3.66 -20.07 -4.89
CA ASP A 35 -2.60 -20.44 -5.83
C ASP A 35 -2.86 -19.93 -7.25
N ASP A 36 -4.12 -19.78 -7.65
CA ASP A 36 -4.49 -19.23 -8.95
C ASP A 36 -4.13 -17.74 -9.01
N LEU A 37 -4.45 -16.98 -7.95
CA LEU A 37 -4.08 -15.57 -7.86
C LEU A 37 -2.57 -15.37 -7.89
N VAL A 38 -1.82 -16.22 -7.16
CA VAL A 38 -0.35 -16.20 -7.16
C VAL A 38 0.17 -16.45 -8.57
N ARG A 39 -0.32 -17.50 -9.26
CA ARG A 39 0.11 -17.82 -10.63
C ARG A 39 -0.22 -16.72 -11.62
N ASP A 40 -1.45 -16.22 -11.59
CA ASP A 40 -1.90 -15.19 -12.55
C ASP A 40 -1.01 -13.94 -12.47
N ALA A 41 -0.79 -13.41 -11.25
CA ALA A 41 0.06 -12.23 -11.07
C ALA A 41 1.53 -12.50 -11.41
N ALA A 42 2.09 -13.65 -10.99
CA ALA A 42 3.49 -13.97 -11.23
C ALA A 42 3.79 -14.21 -12.71
N PHE A 43 2.94 -14.98 -13.41
CA PHE A 43 3.16 -15.26 -14.83
C PHE A 43 2.95 -14.01 -15.69
N GLU A 44 1.99 -13.15 -15.37
CA GLU A 44 1.86 -11.85 -16.05
C GLU A 44 3.15 -11.03 -15.89
N ALA A 45 3.70 -10.94 -14.66
CA ALA A 45 4.92 -10.18 -14.38
C ALA A 45 6.17 -10.76 -15.08
N VAL A 46 6.33 -12.08 -15.07
CA VAL A 46 7.46 -12.77 -15.73
C VAL A 46 7.38 -12.62 -17.26
N ASN A 47 6.17 -12.71 -17.82
CA ASN A 47 5.94 -12.50 -19.26
C ASN A 47 6.21 -11.05 -19.67
N ASP A 48 5.78 -10.07 -18.88
CA ASP A 48 6.08 -8.66 -19.11
C ASP A 48 7.58 -8.38 -19.03
N ALA A 49 8.26 -8.99 -18.04
CA ALA A 49 9.71 -8.96 -17.90
C ALA A 49 10.46 -9.74 -19.00
N LYS A 50 9.80 -10.55 -19.79
CA LYS A 50 10.41 -11.40 -20.84
C LYS A 50 11.53 -12.28 -20.33
N ILE A 51 11.33 -12.87 -19.16
CA ILE A 51 12.22 -13.83 -18.50
C ILE A 51 11.51 -15.17 -18.26
N SER A 52 12.22 -16.16 -17.80
CA SER A 52 11.65 -17.42 -17.30
C SER A 52 11.48 -17.37 -15.78
N MET A 53 10.57 -18.15 -15.24
CA MET A 53 10.39 -18.26 -13.79
C MET A 53 11.67 -18.76 -13.09
N GLU A 54 12.44 -19.60 -13.78
CA GLU A 54 13.71 -20.15 -13.32
C GLU A 54 14.84 -19.11 -13.19
N ASP A 55 14.70 -17.94 -13.83
CA ASP A 55 15.65 -16.84 -13.73
C ASP A 55 15.52 -16.06 -12.42
N VAL A 56 14.42 -16.27 -11.67
CA VAL A 56 14.19 -15.61 -10.38
C VAL A 56 15.14 -16.18 -9.34
N GLY A 57 16.02 -15.33 -8.80
CA GLY A 57 17.04 -15.73 -7.82
C GLY A 57 16.60 -15.60 -6.36
N ALA A 58 15.61 -14.77 -6.07
CA ALA A 58 15.00 -14.65 -4.73
C ALA A 58 13.59 -14.07 -4.82
N ALA A 59 12.71 -14.43 -3.87
CA ALA A 59 11.32 -13.97 -3.89
C ALA A 59 10.80 -13.58 -2.50
N TRP A 60 9.87 -12.61 -2.47
CA TRP A 60 9.19 -12.16 -1.26
C TRP A 60 7.68 -12.27 -1.43
N LEU A 61 7.06 -13.06 -0.53
CA LEU A 61 5.62 -13.16 -0.40
C LEU A 61 5.12 -12.11 0.59
N SER A 62 4.27 -11.22 0.15
CA SER A 62 3.61 -10.23 0.97
C SER A 62 2.16 -10.62 1.21
N THR A 63 1.78 -10.77 2.47
CA THR A 63 0.39 -10.99 2.89
C THR A 63 0.21 -10.51 4.33
N ALA A 64 -0.92 -9.88 4.61
CA ALA A 64 -1.20 -9.29 5.92
C ALA A 64 -1.97 -10.26 6.83
N PHE A 65 -2.94 -10.99 6.27
CA PHE A 65 -3.93 -11.75 7.04
C PHE A 65 -4.12 -13.20 6.57
N PRO A 66 -3.07 -14.01 6.49
CA PRO A 66 -3.20 -15.39 6.01
C PRO A 66 -4.11 -16.26 6.88
N GLU A 67 -4.28 -15.90 8.15
CA GLU A 67 -5.12 -16.63 9.10
C GLU A 67 -6.61 -16.40 8.85
N ILE A 68 -6.99 -15.31 8.23
CA ILE A 68 -8.40 -14.96 7.94
C ILE A 68 -8.88 -15.63 6.67
N GLY A 69 -8.05 -15.71 5.65
CA GLY A 69 -8.39 -16.30 4.37
C GLY A 69 -8.45 -17.83 4.40
N VAL A 70 -7.69 -18.44 3.52
CA VAL A 70 -7.66 -19.88 3.29
C VAL A 70 -6.55 -20.63 4.04
N TYR A 71 -5.97 -20.05 5.07
CA TYR A 71 -4.81 -20.54 5.80
C TYR A 71 -3.53 -20.72 4.95
N LYS A 72 -3.46 -20.05 3.83
CA LYS A 72 -2.27 -19.93 2.98
C LYS A 72 -1.58 -18.58 3.16
N GLY A 73 -0.32 -18.45 2.75
CA GLY A 73 0.48 -17.24 2.94
C GLY A 73 1.23 -17.18 4.27
N ARG A 74 1.35 -18.31 4.98
CA ARG A 74 2.03 -18.37 6.29
C ARG A 74 3.55 -18.42 6.19
N SER A 75 4.06 -18.90 5.07
CA SER A 75 5.49 -19.01 4.82
C SER A 75 5.82 -18.75 3.35
N GLY A 76 7.12 -18.68 3.03
CA GLY A 76 7.58 -18.60 1.65
C GLY A 76 7.17 -19.80 0.78
N MET A 77 6.86 -20.94 1.39
CA MET A 77 6.38 -22.14 0.67
C MET A 77 5.09 -21.87 -0.11
N ASP A 78 4.22 -21.04 0.42
CA ASP A 78 2.95 -20.68 -0.23
C ASP A 78 3.13 -19.83 -1.51
N LEU A 79 4.34 -19.31 -1.73
CA LEU A 79 4.77 -18.74 -3.01
C LEU A 79 5.57 -19.74 -3.84
N SER A 80 6.44 -20.53 -3.20
CA SER A 80 7.33 -21.46 -3.89
C SER A 80 6.58 -22.58 -4.60
N GLU A 81 5.60 -23.21 -3.93
CA GLU A 81 4.86 -24.36 -4.46
C GLU A 81 4.09 -24.04 -5.75
N PRO A 82 3.23 -23.00 -5.80
CA PRO A 82 2.46 -22.70 -7.01
C PRO A 82 3.33 -22.24 -8.19
N LEU A 83 4.54 -21.73 -7.93
CA LEU A 83 5.46 -21.21 -8.95
C LEU A 83 6.66 -22.12 -9.25
N SER A 84 6.81 -23.23 -8.54
CA SER A 84 7.96 -24.12 -8.61
C SER A 84 9.32 -23.41 -8.33
N LEU A 85 9.30 -22.39 -7.47
CA LEU A 85 10.49 -21.65 -7.04
C LEU A 85 11.22 -22.43 -5.94
N TYR A 86 12.02 -23.42 -6.31
CA TYR A 86 12.74 -24.28 -5.38
C TYR A 86 14.22 -23.95 -5.32
N ASN A 87 14.83 -24.22 -4.15
CA ASN A 87 16.28 -24.04 -3.91
C ASN A 87 16.76 -22.58 -4.02
N ILE A 88 15.87 -21.60 -3.89
CA ILE A 88 16.17 -20.17 -3.80
C ILE A 88 15.60 -19.60 -2.50
N PRO A 89 16.11 -18.46 -2.00
CA PRO A 89 15.50 -17.77 -0.87
C PRO A 89 14.07 -17.29 -1.20
N VAL A 90 13.09 -17.73 -0.39
CA VAL A 90 11.72 -17.21 -0.46
C VAL A 90 11.28 -16.83 0.94
N THR A 91 10.98 -15.55 1.15
CA THR A 91 10.68 -14.99 2.46
C THR A 91 9.26 -14.43 2.49
N ARG A 92 8.49 -14.76 3.52
CA ARG A 92 7.23 -14.06 3.81
C ARG A 92 7.52 -12.79 4.59
N VAL A 93 6.88 -11.67 4.18
CA VAL A 93 6.88 -10.40 4.90
C VAL A 93 5.45 -9.98 5.25
N SER A 94 5.28 -9.34 6.39
CA SER A 94 3.98 -8.85 6.86
C SER A 94 4.16 -7.59 7.70
N ASN A 95 3.57 -6.50 7.21
CA ASN A 95 3.43 -5.21 7.89
C ASN A 95 2.05 -4.64 7.60
N PHE A 96 0.98 -5.43 7.87
CA PHE A 96 -0.40 -5.07 7.54
C PHE A 96 -0.52 -4.54 6.10
N CYS A 97 -1.17 -3.40 5.91
CA CYS A 97 -1.38 -2.79 4.59
C CYS A 97 -0.09 -2.33 3.90
N ALA A 98 1.04 -2.17 4.62
CA ALA A 98 2.34 -1.82 4.06
C ALA A 98 3.17 -3.05 3.63
N SER A 99 2.64 -4.28 3.74
CA SER A 99 3.39 -5.52 3.46
C SER A 99 3.97 -5.55 2.05
N GLY A 100 3.24 -5.06 1.03
CA GLY A 100 3.71 -5.00 -0.35
C GLY A 100 4.92 -4.08 -0.52
N ALA A 101 4.86 -2.89 0.06
CA ALA A 101 5.98 -1.95 0.03
C ALA A 101 7.22 -2.49 0.76
N ASP A 102 7.02 -3.24 1.86
CA ASP A 102 8.12 -3.88 2.58
C ASP A 102 8.72 -5.05 1.79
N ALA A 103 7.93 -5.84 1.07
CA ALA A 103 8.43 -6.88 0.17
C ALA A 103 9.32 -6.26 -0.93
N ILE A 104 8.88 -5.19 -1.58
CA ILE A 104 9.68 -4.46 -2.57
C ILE A 104 10.96 -3.91 -1.94
N ARG A 105 10.90 -3.33 -0.75
CA ARG A 105 12.08 -2.82 -0.03
C ARG A 105 13.09 -3.94 0.26
N ASN A 106 12.65 -5.11 0.69
CA ASN A 106 13.52 -6.25 0.93
C ASN A 106 14.18 -6.73 -0.39
N ALA A 107 13.42 -6.84 -1.47
CA ALA A 107 13.93 -7.17 -2.80
C ALA A 107 14.99 -6.15 -3.28
N VAL A 108 14.72 -4.84 -3.12
CA VAL A 108 15.67 -3.76 -3.43
C VAL A 108 16.97 -3.92 -2.63
N ASN A 109 16.88 -4.21 -1.33
CA ASN A 109 18.07 -4.38 -0.49
C ASN A 109 18.88 -5.60 -0.86
N SER A 110 18.24 -6.72 -1.20
CA SER A 110 18.90 -7.96 -1.62
C SER A 110 19.65 -7.78 -2.95
N LEU A 111 19.02 -7.12 -3.95
CA LEU A 111 19.65 -6.75 -5.21
C LEU A 111 20.86 -5.82 -5.01
N ARG A 112 20.73 -4.82 -4.12
CA ARG A 112 21.84 -3.91 -3.76
C ARG A 112 22.99 -4.62 -3.07
N ALA A 113 22.68 -5.61 -2.24
CA ALA A 113 23.67 -6.45 -1.58
C ALA A 113 24.36 -7.46 -2.54
N GLY A 114 23.77 -7.70 -3.71
CA GLY A 114 24.28 -8.68 -4.69
C GLY A 114 23.96 -10.12 -4.33
N GLU A 115 22.93 -10.35 -3.50
CA GLU A 115 22.50 -11.69 -3.11
C GLU A 115 21.74 -12.43 -4.23
N CYS A 116 21.13 -11.67 -5.15
CA CYS A 116 20.49 -12.20 -6.35
C CYS A 116 20.60 -11.19 -7.49
N ASP A 117 20.37 -11.64 -8.73
CA ASP A 117 20.37 -10.79 -9.93
C ASP A 117 18.96 -10.39 -10.34
N ILE A 118 17.99 -11.27 -10.11
CA ILE A 118 16.55 -11.03 -10.38
C ILE A 118 15.76 -11.35 -9.12
N ALA A 119 14.96 -10.39 -8.69
CA ALA A 119 14.13 -10.49 -7.50
C ALA A 119 12.65 -10.40 -7.86
N MET A 120 11.81 -11.19 -7.19
CA MET A 120 10.35 -11.12 -7.30
C MET A 120 9.75 -10.62 -5.98
N ALA A 121 8.85 -9.65 -6.02
CA ALA A 121 8.00 -9.30 -4.89
C ALA A 121 6.54 -9.48 -5.30
N LEU A 122 5.80 -10.35 -4.60
CA LEU A 122 4.41 -10.67 -4.89
C LEU A 122 3.57 -10.48 -3.63
N GLY A 123 2.49 -9.72 -3.76
CA GLY A 123 1.46 -9.55 -2.75
C GLY A 123 0.19 -10.28 -3.14
N VAL A 124 -0.45 -10.96 -2.18
CA VAL A 124 -1.71 -11.66 -2.40
C VAL A 124 -2.55 -11.71 -1.13
N GLU A 125 -3.86 -11.43 -1.30
CA GLU A 125 -4.85 -11.65 -0.25
C GLU A 125 -6.06 -12.38 -0.82
N LYS A 126 -6.57 -13.38 -0.07
CA LYS A 126 -7.75 -14.18 -0.37
C LYS A 126 -8.67 -14.15 0.84
N LEU A 127 -9.50 -13.11 0.94
CA LEU A 127 -10.26 -12.76 2.15
C LEU A 127 -11.76 -13.05 2.04
N ARG A 128 -12.31 -13.17 0.81
CA ARG A 128 -13.76 -13.26 0.58
C ARG A 128 -14.36 -14.64 0.75
N ASP A 129 -13.56 -15.69 0.83
CA ASP A 129 -14.05 -17.07 0.98
C ASP A 129 -14.60 -17.38 2.39
N ARG A 130 -14.50 -16.41 3.31
CA ARG A 130 -15.02 -16.56 4.66
C ARG A 130 -16.30 -15.78 4.91
N GLN A 131 -17.04 -16.21 5.91
CA GLN A 131 -18.22 -15.52 6.40
C GLN A 131 -17.84 -14.13 6.97
N PRO A 132 -18.68 -13.10 6.80
CA PRO A 132 -18.39 -11.75 7.30
C PRO A 132 -18.10 -11.71 8.81
N GLN A 133 -18.74 -12.59 9.60
CA GLN A 133 -18.50 -12.70 11.05
C GLN A 133 -17.11 -13.25 11.41
N ASP A 134 -16.44 -13.93 10.47
CA ASP A 134 -15.06 -14.43 10.63
C ASP A 134 -14.05 -13.47 10.01
N SER A 135 -14.48 -12.23 9.77
CA SER A 135 -13.71 -11.20 9.09
C SER A 135 -12.61 -10.59 9.97
N ILE A 136 -11.85 -9.69 9.35
CA ILE A 136 -10.80 -8.86 9.98
C ILE A 136 -11.24 -8.26 11.32
N VAL A 137 -12.52 -7.85 11.45
CA VAL A 137 -13.06 -7.26 12.68
C VAL A 137 -12.98 -8.23 13.84
N LYS A 138 -13.40 -9.50 13.64
CA LYS A 138 -13.38 -10.52 14.69
C LYS A 138 -11.94 -10.83 15.11
N MET A 139 -11.03 -10.91 14.16
CA MET A 139 -9.63 -11.18 14.45
C MET A 139 -8.97 -10.07 15.27
N MET A 140 -9.24 -8.80 14.96
CA MET A 140 -8.72 -7.68 15.75
C MET A 140 -9.30 -7.62 17.17
N VAL A 141 -10.52 -8.13 17.36
CA VAL A 141 -11.24 -8.15 18.64
C VAL A 141 -10.87 -9.36 19.50
N GLU A 142 -10.58 -10.53 18.89
CA GLU A 142 -10.41 -11.80 19.62
C GLU A 142 -9.02 -12.02 20.23
N PHE A 143 -8.02 -11.19 19.96
CA PHE A 143 -6.66 -11.40 20.49
C PHE A 143 -6.48 -11.02 21.98
N GLY A 144 -7.57 -10.90 22.73
CA GLY A 144 -7.49 -10.68 24.18
C GLY A 144 -6.93 -9.32 24.60
N HIS A 145 -6.80 -8.38 23.68
CA HIS A 145 -6.31 -7.04 24.00
C HIS A 145 -7.36 -6.29 24.82
N PRO A 146 -7.03 -5.79 26.03
CA PRO A 146 -8.01 -5.25 26.98
C PRO A 146 -8.79 -4.04 26.45
N PHE A 147 -8.26 -3.32 25.48
CA PHE A 147 -8.90 -2.18 24.85
C PHE A 147 -9.60 -2.57 23.53
N LEU A 148 -8.88 -3.23 22.62
CA LEU A 148 -9.40 -3.54 21.27
C LEU A 148 -10.59 -4.52 21.31
N GLN A 149 -10.58 -5.49 22.22
CA GLN A 149 -11.70 -6.45 22.37
C GLN A 149 -13.03 -5.83 22.83
N LYS A 150 -13.07 -4.53 23.18
CA LYS A 150 -14.30 -3.82 23.59
C LYS A 150 -15.08 -3.22 22.41
N GLY A 151 -14.94 -3.80 21.22
CA GLY A 151 -15.67 -3.37 20.03
C GLY A 151 -14.93 -2.33 19.19
N PHE A 152 -13.63 -2.22 19.37
CA PHE A 152 -12.79 -1.35 18.55
C PHE A 152 -12.65 -1.93 17.14
N THR A 153 -12.93 -1.11 16.12
CA THR A 153 -12.83 -1.49 14.71
C THR A 153 -11.91 -0.54 13.97
N ALA A 154 -11.39 -0.95 12.81
CA ALA A 154 -10.62 -0.06 11.94
C ALA A 154 -11.42 1.21 11.60
N ALA A 155 -12.71 1.08 11.25
CA ALA A 155 -13.58 2.22 11.01
C ALA A 155 -13.69 3.15 12.23
N GLY A 156 -13.82 2.59 13.44
CA GLY A 156 -13.83 3.35 14.69
C GLY A 156 -12.53 4.13 14.90
N THR A 157 -11.37 3.53 14.61
CA THR A 157 -10.07 4.22 14.70
C THR A 157 -10.02 5.43 13.76
N PHE A 158 -10.25 5.20 12.48
CA PHE A 158 -10.12 6.27 11.49
C PHE A 158 -11.23 7.33 11.62
N SER A 159 -12.39 6.99 12.22
CA SER A 159 -13.41 7.98 12.55
C SER A 159 -12.93 9.01 13.57
N ILE A 160 -12.05 8.62 14.51
CA ILE A 160 -11.45 9.55 15.49
C ILE A 160 -10.56 10.56 14.77
N TYR A 161 -9.72 10.10 13.84
CA TYR A 161 -8.91 10.99 13.00
C TYR A 161 -9.82 11.94 12.19
N ALA A 162 -10.88 11.43 11.57
CA ALA A 162 -11.83 12.24 10.83
C ALA A 162 -12.49 13.32 11.72
N LYS A 163 -13.00 12.93 12.89
CA LYS A 163 -13.57 13.88 13.86
C LYS A 163 -12.57 14.93 14.30
N ARG A 164 -11.33 14.52 14.54
CA ARG A 164 -10.27 15.44 14.96
C ARG A 164 -9.94 16.45 13.86
N MET A 165 -9.79 16.01 12.62
CA MET A 165 -9.58 16.87 11.45
C MET A 165 -10.76 17.84 11.24
N MET A 166 -11.99 17.36 11.39
CA MET A 166 -13.19 18.19 11.30
C MET A 166 -13.19 19.28 12.38
N HIS A 167 -12.85 18.93 13.61
CA HIS A 167 -12.81 19.88 14.73
C HIS A 167 -11.72 20.92 14.57
N GLU A 168 -10.49 20.48 14.24
CA GLU A 168 -9.31 21.35 14.24
C GLU A 168 -9.23 22.22 12.99
N TYR A 169 -9.56 21.64 11.81
CA TYR A 169 -9.34 22.30 10.53
C TYR A 169 -10.63 22.63 9.76
N GLY A 170 -11.80 22.33 10.34
CA GLY A 170 -13.07 22.57 9.67
C GLY A 170 -13.24 21.71 8.39
N LEU A 171 -12.69 20.51 8.38
CA LEU A 171 -12.97 19.52 7.35
C LEU A 171 -14.46 19.16 7.42
N THR A 172 -15.13 18.98 6.28
CA THR A 172 -16.55 18.63 6.24
C THR A 172 -16.76 17.17 5.80
N LYS A 173 -17.99 16.66 5.97
CA LYS A 173 -18.34 15.32 5.46
C LYS A 173 -18.26 15.26 3.93
N GLU A 174 -18.60 16.38 3.27
CA GLU A 174 -18.52 16.53 1.82
C GLU A 174 -17.07 16.47 1.32
N ASP A 175 -16.12 17.03 2.07
CA ASP A 175 -14.69 16.93 1.74
C ASP A 175 -14.21 15.48 1.78
N ILE A 176 -14.63 14.73 2.81
CA ILE A 176 -14.30 13.30 2.94
C ILE A 176 -14.95 12.51 1.79
N ALA A 177 -16.26 12.74 1.54
CA ALA A 177 -16.99 12.09 0.47
C ALA A 177 -16.41 12.37 -0.92
N SER A 178 -15.82 13.56 -1.13
CA SER A 178 -15.19 13.94 -2.39
C SER A 178 -14.01 13.03 -2.76
N VAL A 179 -13.30 12.47 -1.77
CA VAL A 179 -12.25 11.46 -2.01
C VAL A 179 -12.88 10.19 -2.58
N SER A 180 -13.99 9.69 -1.99
CA SER A 180 -14.71 8.52 -2.51
C SER A 180 -15.18 8.76 -3.93
N VAL A 181 -15.77 9.90 -4.22
CA VAL A 181 -16.24 10.27 -5.58
C VAL A 181 -15.10 10.25 -6.57
N LYS A 182 -13.97 10.86 -6.23
CA LYS A 182 -12.76 10.86 -7.05
C LYS A 182 -12.24 9.44 -7.31
N ASN A 183 -12.08 8.63 -6.26
CA ASN A 183 -11.53 7.28 -6.38
C ASN A 183 -12.48 6.33 -7.12
N HIS A 184 -13.79 6.44 -6.93
CA HIS A 184 -14.77 5.71 -7.74
C HIS A 184 -14.76 6.12 -9.20
N PHE A 185 -14.56 7.41 -9.51
CA PHE A 185 -14.39 7.88 -10.89
C PHE A 185 -13.15 7.28 -11.52
N HIS A 186 -11.99 7.32 -10.85
CA HIS A 186 -10.75 6.71 -11.33
C HIS A 186 -10.91 5.19 -11.49
N GLY A 187 -11.46 4.50 -10.51
CA GLY A 187 -11.74 3.06 -10.58
C GLY A 187 -12.67 2.66 -11.73
N SER A 188 -13.57 3.55 -12.15
CA SER A 188 -14.46 3.27 -13.29
C SER A 188 -13.72 3.12 -14.62
N MET A 189 -12.54 3.68 -14.73
CA MET A 189 -11.66 3.63 -15.88
C MET A 189 -10.68 2.44 -15.84
N ASN A 190 -10.49 1.80 -14.68
CA ASN A 190 -9.56 0.69 -14.52
C ASN A 190 -10.30 -0.65 -14.60
N GLU A 191 -9.96 -1.49 -15.60
CA GLU A 191 -10.60 -2.79 -15.81
C GLU A 191 -10.32 -3.80 -14.69
N LYS A 192 -9.23 -3.63 -13.94
CA LYS A 192 -8.82 -4.49 -12.84
C LYS A 192 -9.35 -4.02 -11.47
N ALA A 193 -9.96 -2.83 -11.37
CA ALA A 193 -10.51 -2.33 -10.12
C ALA A 193 -11.74 -3.12 -9.64
N HIS A 194 -11.91 -3.24 -8.31
CA HIS A 194 -13.08 -3.87 -7.70
C HIS A 194 -14.35 -3.05 -7.97
N HIS A 195 -14.34 -1.77 -7.62
CA HIS A 195 -15.45 -0.85 -7.87
C HIS A 195 -15.22 -0.08 -9.18
N ARG A 196 -16.15 -0.26 -10.13
CA ARG A 196 -16.05 0.29 -11.49
C ARG A 196 -17.24 1.17 -11.85
N LYS A 197 -17.85 1.78 -10.85
CA LYS A 197 -18.97 2.72 -11.05
C LYS A 197 -18.64 4.02 -10.35
N SER A 198 -18.78 5.12 -11.07
CA SER A 198 -18.74 6.45 -10.45
C SER A 198 -19.91 6.62 -9.49
N CYS A 199 -19.75 7.50 -8.52
CA CYS A 199 -20.79 7.87 -7.56
C CYS A 199 -20.83 9.38 -7.35
N THR A 200 -21.86 9.86 -6.69
CA THR A 200 -22.02 11.26 -6.31
C THR A 200 -21.76 11.48 -4.81
N ILE A 201 -21.49 12.72 -4.42
CA ILE A 201 -21.35 13.09 -2.99
C ILE A 201 -22.62 12.69 -2.22
N GLU A 202 -23.80 12.92 -2.79
CA GLU A 202 -25.07 12.59 -2.16
C GLU A 202 -25.21 11.08 -1.90
N GLU A 203 -24.81 10.23 -2.86
CA GLU A 203 -24.82 8.78 -2.69
C GLU A 203 -23.85 8.34 -1.57
N VAL A 204 -22.65 8.94 -1.49
CA VAL A 204 -21.71 8.65 -0.40
C VAL A 204 -22.30 9.06 0.96
N LEU A 205 -22.77 10.28 1.09
CA LEU A 205 -23.33 10.80 2.35
C LEU A 205 -24.56 10.05 2.84
N ASN A 206 -25.39 9.53 1.92
CA ASN A 206 -26.60 8.76 2.23
C ASN A 206 -26.33 7.25 2.38
N SER A 207 -25.10 6.78 2.13
CA SER A 207 -24.78 5.37 2.34
C SER A 207 -24.76 5.02 3.83
N GLN A 208 -24.85 3.72 4.14
CA GLN A 208 -24.93 3.25 5.52
C GLN A 208 -23.75 3.76 6.36
N MET A 209 -24.04 4.35 7.52
CA MET A 209 -23.04 4.76 8.49
C MET A 209 -22.29 3.55 9.05
N VAL A 210 -20.96 3.59 9.06
CA VAL A 210 -20.10 2.57 9.66
C VAL A 210 -19.57 3.04 11.02
N ALA A 211 -18.98 4.24 11.05
CA ALA A 211 -18.52 4.90 12.27
C ALA A 211 -18.48 6.42 12.01
N ASP A 212 -19.37 7.20 12.66
CA ASP A 212 -19.52 8.63 12.37
C ASP A 212 -18.21 9.42 12.39
N PRO A 213 -17.79 10.11 11.29
CA PRO A 213 -18.60 10.50 10.14
C PRO A 213 -18.55 9.54 8.93
N LEU A 214 -17.83 8.43 9.01
CA LEU A 214 -17.54 7.53 7.88
C LEU A 214 -18.72 6.62 7.54
N THR A 215 -18.99 6.49 6.26
CA THR A 215 -20.02 5.62 5.69
C THR A 215 -19.39 4.39 5.01
N VAL A 216 -20.23 3.47 4.55
CA VAL A 216 -19.76 2.31 3.76
C VAL A 216 -18.98 2.75 2.53
N MET A 217 -19.41 3.83 1.86
CA MET A 217 -18.74 4.32 0.65
C MET A 217 -17.46 5.13 0.94
N ASP A 218 -17.21 5.50 2.21
CA ASP A 218 -15.93 6.03 2.66
C ASP A 218 -14.93 4.94 3.05
N SER A 219 -15.34 3.67 2.96
CA SER A 219 -14.55 2.52 3.41
C SER A 219 -14.18 1.62 2.24
N CYS A 220 -12.94 1.14 2.20
CA CYS A 220 -12.54 0.15 1.19
C CYS A 220 -13.30 -1.17 1.39
N PRO A 221 -13.63 -1.90 0.30
CA PRO A 221 -14.21 -3.22 0.41
C PRO A 221 -13.16 -4.25 0.85
N THR A 222 -13.58 -5.31 1.55
CA THR A 222 -12.78 -6.52 1.64
C THR A 222 -12.73 -7.14 0.25
N THR A 223 -11.52 -7.44 -0.27
CA THR A 223 -11.35 -7.87 -1.66
C THR A 223 -10.26 -8.93 -1.79
N ASP A 224 -10.35 -9.74 -2.82
CA ASP A 224 -9.33 -10.70 -3.23
C ASP A 224 -8.50 -10.11 -4.37
N GLY A 225 -7.22 -10.49 -4.44
CA GLY A 225 -6.35 -10.09 -5.54
C GLY A 225 -4.89 -10.34 -5.26
N ALA A 226 -4.08 -10.22 -6.29
CA ALA A 226 -2.63 -10.33 -6.23
C ALA A 226 -1.95 -9.34 -7.18
N ALA A 227 -0.74 -8.92 -6.81
CA ALA A 227 0.13 -8.10 -7.65
C ALA A 227 1.59 -8.57 -7.50
N CYS A 228 2.34 -8.54 -8.59
CA CYS A 228 3.72 -8.98 -8.66
C CYS A 228 4.58 -7.98 -9.41
N VAL A 229 5.81 -7.80 -8.95
CA VAL A 229 6.83 -7.02 -9.65
C VAL A 229 8.12 -7.83 -9.77
N ILE A 230 8.81 -7.69 -10.89
CA ILE A 230 10.14 -8.24 -11.16
C ILE A 230 11.14 -7.09 -11.15
N LEU A 231 12.18 -7.25 -10.34
CA LEU A 231 13.19 -6.23 -10.10
C LEU A 231 14.59 -6.75 -10.47
N VAL A 232 15.40 -5.84 -11.01
CA VAL A 232 16.82 -6.06 -11.32
C VAL A 232 17.62 -4.80 -10.97
N ARG A 233 18.95 -4.91 -10.92
CA ARG A 233 19.81 -3.72 -10.88
C ARG A 233 19.69 -2.96 -12.20
N ALA A 234 19.74 -1.64 -12.16
CA ALA A 234 19.59 -0.80 -13.37
C ALA A 234 20.69 -1.06 -14.43
N GLU A 235 21.87 -1.47 -13.98
CA GLU A 235 23.00 -1.84 -14.86
C GLU A 235 22.72 -3.12 -15.66
N ASP A 236 21.87 -4.01 -15.14
CA ASP A 236 21.53 -5.31 -15.76
C ASP A 236 20.33 -5.22 -16.72
N VAL A 237 19.72 -4.03 -16.86
CA VAL A 237 18.55 -3.83 -17.72
C VAL A 237 18.92 -3.91 -19.20
N ASP A 238 18.34 -4.85 -19.92
CA ASP A 238 18.35 -4.84 -21.38
C ASP A 238 17.30 -3.87 -21.94
N LYS A 239 17.73 -2.64 -22.21
CA LYS A 239 16.87 -1.57 -22.74
C LYS A 239 16.25 -1.86 -24.12
N LYS A 240 16.69 -2.89 -24.81
CA LYS A 240 16.08 -3.34 -26.07
C LYS A 240 14.86 -4.22 -25.81
N LYS A 241 14.81 -4.87 -24.65
CA LYS A 241 13.72 -5.76 -24.23
C LYS A 241 12.72 -5.08 -23.32
N HIS A 242 13.16 -4.12 -22.47
CA HIS A 242 12.38 -3.58 -21.39
C HIS A 242 12.19 -2.07 -21.50
N ASN A 243 11.05 -1.60 -21.01
CA ASN A 243 10.80 -0.19 -20.69
C ASN A 243 10.79 -0.04 -19.15
N PRO A 244 11.96 0.08 -18.50
CA PRO A 244 12.07 -0.04 -17.07
C PRO A 244 11.55 1.20 -16.33
N ILE A 245 11.00 0.97 -15.13
CA ILE A 245 10.69 2.00 -14.14
C ILE A 245 11.75 1.95 -13.05
N TYR A 246 12.44 3.04 -12.77
CA TYR A 246 13.53 3.08 -11.81
C TYR A 246 13.04 3.47 -10.41
N ILE A 247 13.40 2.66 -9.40
CA ILE A 247 13.17 2.96 -7.98
C ILE A 247 14.26 3.93 -7.51
N LYS A 248 13.90 5.16 -7.25
CA LYS A 248 14.81 6.22 -6.80
C LYS A 248 14.97 6.30 -5.28
N GLY A 249 14.00 5.81 -4.54
CA GLY A 249 14.05 5.82 -3.09
C GLY A 249 13.03 4.88 -2.47
N VAL A 250 13.37 4.33 -1.32
CA VAL A 250 12.47 3.49 -0.51
C VAL A 250 12.54 3.95 0.94
N GLY A 251 11.39 4.06 1.59
CA GLY A 251 11.27 4.39 2.99
C GLY A 251 10.35 3.42 3.70
N LEU A 252 10.72 3.01 4.89
CA LEU A 252 9.87 2.23 5.79
C LEU A 252 10.05 2.77 7.20
N SER A 253 8.96 2.95 7.91
CA SER A 253 8.96 3.36 9.30
C SER A 253 7.78 2.71 10.03
N VAL A 254 7.96 2.46 11.30
CA VAL A 254 6.92 2.01 12.21
C VAL A 254 6.78 3.05 13.32
N SER A 255 5.57 3.48 13.58
CA SER A 255 5.25 4.35 14.72
C SER A 255 4.74 3.51 15.90
N THR A 256 4.05 4.14 16.82
CA THR A 256 3.37 3.47 17.94
C THR A 256 2.33 2.46 17.43
N GLY A 257 2.07 1.41 18.22
CA GLY A 257 1.07 0.40 17.89
C GLY A 257 -0.37 0.93 17.85
N TRP A 258 -1.33 0.05 17.59
CA TRP A 258 -2.75 0.39 17.41
C TRP A 258 -3.41 1.07 18.62
N ASP A 259 -2.97 0.73 19.82
CA ASP A 259 -3.52 1.20 21.08
C ASP A 259 -2.77 2.40 21.66
N MET A 260 -1.47 2.53 21.39
CA MET A 260 -0.64 3.59 21.96
C MET A 260 -1.14 5.01 21.68
N PRO A 261 -1.68 5.35 20.48
CA PRO A 261 -2.28 6.65 20.25
C PRO A 261 -3.36 7.06 21.26
N PHE A 262 -4.08 6.09 21.82
CA PHE A 262 -5.13 6.35 22.82
C PHE A 262 -4.61 6.52 24.24
N PHE A 263 -3.36 6.13 24.49
CA PHE A 263 -2.70 6.24 25.80
C PHE A 263 -1.60 7.30 25.81
N ASP A 264 -1.17 7.80 24.66
CA ASP A 264 -0.21 8.89 24.57
C ASP A 264 -0.92 10.24 24.61
N PRO A 265 -0.76 11.04 25.69
CA PRO A 265 -1.41 12.33 25.82
C PRO A 265 -0.92 13.37 24.78
N ASN A 266 0.18 13.10 24.10
CA ASN A 266 0.73 13.98 23.07
C ASN A 266 0.28 13.60 21.65
N HIS A 267 -0.41 12.48 21.49
CA HIS A 267 -0.91 12.07 20.18
C HIS A 267 -2.13 12.91 19.79
N ASP A 268 -2.02 13.64 18.69
CA ASP A 268 -3.02 14.63 18.27
C ASP A 268 -4.11 14.08 17.35
N PHE A 269 -3.96 12.87 16.82
CA PHE A 269 -4.85 12.25 15.83
C PHE A 269 -5.01 13.08 14.53
N LEU A 270 -3.97 13.80 14.12
CA LEU A 270 -3.96 14.65 12.93
C LEU A 270 -2.99 14.17 11.86
N SER A 271 -2.17 13.14 12.15
CA SER A 271 -1.12 12.67 11.24
C SER A 271 -0.72 11.23 11.50
N PHE A 272 -0.02 10.65 10.53
CA PHE A 272 0.66 9.37 10.65
C PHE A 272 2.18 9.59 10.60
N GLU A 273 2.82 9.68 11.76
CA GLU A 273 4.27 9.99 11.84
C GLU A 273 5.14 8.96 11.13
N ALA A 274 4.71 7.69 11.08
CA ALA A 274 5.38 6.67 10.28
C ALA A 274 5.41 7.02 8.79
N THR A 275 4.29 7.53 8.24
CA THR A 275 4.20 7.97 6.84
C THR A 275 5.13 9.15 6.57
N ARG A 276 5.13 10.16 7.43
CA ARG A 276 6.06 11.32 7.33
C ARG A 276 7.51 10.90 7.33
N THR A 277 7.86 9.98 8.23
CA THR A 277 9.24 9.48 8.36
C THR A 277 9.64 8.64 7.14
N ALA A 278 8.78 7.73 6.67
CA ALA A 278 9.04 6.93 5.47
C ALA A 278 9.17 7.82 4.21
N ALA A 279 8.29 8.82 4.06
CA ALA A 279 8.37 9.80 2.96
C ALA A 279 9.69 10.56 2.97
N LYS A 280 10.12 11.10 4.12
CA LYS A 280 11.43 11.79 4.25
C LYS A 280 12.61 10.90 3.85
N MET A 281 12.57 9.61 4.21
CA MET A 281 13.59 8.64 3.82
C MET A 281 13.65 8.44 2.30
N ALA A 282 12.48 8.24 1.65
CA ALA A 282 12.38 8.04 0.22
C ALA A 282 12.77 9.31 -0.56
N TYR A 283 12.27 10.48 -0.17
CA TYR A 283 12.58 11.75 -0.79
C TYR A 283 14.07 12.09 -0.72
N LYS A 284 14.70 11.86 0.44
CA LYS A 284 16.15 12.06 0.58
C LYS A 284 16.96 11.22 -0.41
N GLN A 285 16.56 9.96 -0.64
CA GLN A 285 17.22 9.08 -1.60
C GLN A 285 16.95 9.50 -3.05
N ALA A 286 15.72 9.95 -3.34
CA ALA A 286 15.31 10.37 -4.67
C ALA A 286 15.77 11.80 -5.03
N GLY A 287 16.23 12.59 -4.06
CA GLY A 287 16.61 13.99 -4.24
C GLY A 287 15.40 14.93 -4.33
N ILE A 288 14.22 14.51 -3.87
CA ILE A 288 12.99 15.33 -3.86
C ILE A 288 13.03 16.28 -2.68
N THR A 289 12.79 17.56 -2.95
CA THR A 289 12.77 18.64 -1.96
C THR A 289 11.43 19.36 -1.86
N ASN A 290 10.67 19.36 -2.96
CA ASN A 290 9.33 19.94 -3.04
C ASN A 290 8.36 18.95 -3.71
N PRO A 291 7.74 18.02 -2.94
CA PRO A 291 6.96 16.92 -3.51
C PRO A 291 5.83 17.35 -4.45
N ILE A 292 5.11 18.43 -4.10
CA ILE A 292 3.97 18.92 -4.92
C ILE A 292 4.39 19.42 -6.31
N GLU A 293 5.65 19.79 -6.50
CA GLU A 293 6.17 20.29 -7.78
C GLU A 293 7.04 19.26 -8.53
N GLU A 294 7.53 18.23 -7.81
CA GLU A 294 8.51 17.28 -8.35
C GLU A 294 7.92 15.88 -8.61
N ILE A 295 6.69 15.62 -8.13
CA ILE A 295 5.99 14.34 -8.31
C ILE A 295 4.81 14.55 -9.26
N ASP A 296 4.70 13.70 -10.27
CA ASP A 296 3.66 13.79 -11.29
C ASP A 296 2.39 13.00 -10.94
N LEU A 297 2.51 11.95 -10.10
CA LEU A 297 1.45 11.00 -9.78
C LEU A 297 1.75 10.33 -8.45
N ILE A 298 0.72 10.06 -7.63
CA ILE A 298 0.86 9.35 -6.37
C ILE A 298 -0.23 8.28 -6.24
N GLU A 299 0.18 7.09 -5.80
CA GLU A 299 -0.72 6.06 -5.31
C GLU A 299 -0.55 5.94 -3.80
N VAL A 300 -1.66 6.08 -3.05
CA VAL A 300 -1.67 6.04 -1.59
C VAL A 300 -2.70 5.04 -1.07
N HIS A 301 -2.50 4.60 0.17
CA HIS A 301 -3.47 3.79 0.87
C HIS A 301 -4.69 4.65 1.26
N ASP A 302 -5.87 4.20 0.87
CA ASP A 302 -7.14 4.86 1.11
C ASP A 302 -8.18 3.91 1.74
N CYS A 303 -7.76 3.10 2.72
CA CYS A 303 -8.69 2.18 3.39
C CYS A 303 -9.95 2.88 3.92
N PHE A 304 -9.85 4.15 4.20
CA PHE A 304 -10.95 5.09 4.42
C PHE A 304 -10.59 6.43 3.78
N SER A 305 -11.57 7.13 3.24
CA SER A 305 -11.37 8.40 2.54
C SER A 305 -10.58 9.43 3.35
N ILE A 306 -10.73 9.45 4.67
CA ILE A 306 -9.96 10.34 5.56
C ILE A 306 -8.46 10.04 5.55
N VAL A 307 -8.06 8.78 5.34
CA VAL A 307 -6.64 8.38 5.32
C VAL A 307 -5.91 9.03 4.15
N GLU A 308 -6.56 9.12 3.00
CA GLU A 308 -6.00 9.79 1.83
C GLU A 308 -5.75 11.29 2.11
N LEU A 309 -6.71 11.99 2.73
CA LEU A 309 -6.56 13.42 3.08
C LEU A 309 -5.41 13.65 4.06
N ILE A 310 -5.28 12.83 5.10
CA ILE A 310 -4.16 12.91 6.04
C ILE A 310 -2.85 12.64 5.32
N THR A 311 -2.83 11.67 4.40
CA THR A 311 -1.64 11.29 3.66
C THR A 311 -1.15 12.41 2.74
N TYR A 312 -2.02 13.26 2.17
CA TYR A 312 -1.59 14.45 1.41
C TYR A 312 -0.70 15.36 2.26
N GLU A 313 -1.07 15.60 3.50
CA GLU A 313 -0.31 16.42 4.45
C GLU A 313 0.98 15.73 4.89
N ASP A 314 0.91 14.43 5.18
CA ASP A 314 2.05 13.65 5.65
C ASP A 314 3.11 13.43 4.56
N LEU A 315 2.71 13.41 3.28
CA LEU A 315 3.62 13.40 2.13
C LEU A 315 4.16 14.79 1.77
N GLY A 316 3.68 15.85 2.42
CA GLY A 316 4.12 17.21 2.17
C GLY A 316 3.58 17.82 0.86
N LEU A 317 2.44 17.33 0.36
CA LEU A 317 1.78 17.93 -0.83
C LEU A 317 1.11 19.25 -0.48
N CYS A 318 0.75 19.45 0.78
CA CYS A 318 0.22 20.68 1.33
C CYS A 318 0.62 20.82 2.81
N LYS A 319 0.32 21.97 3.40
CA LYS A 319 0.49 22.15 4.85
C LYS A 319 -0.60 21.45 5.63
N GLN A 320 -0.33 21.22 6.90
CA GLN A 320 -1.29 20.63 7.82
C GLN A 320 -2.59 21.48 7.88
N GLY A 321 -3.74 20.82 7.74
CA GLY A 321 -5.06 21.47 7.67
C GLY A 321 -5.48 21.93 6.27
N GLU A 322 -4.63 21.79 5.25
CA GLU A 322 -4.87 22.27 3.89
C GLU A 322 -5.28 21.17 2.89
N ALA A 323 -5.30 19.89 3.28
CA ALA A 323 -5.69 18.78 2.40
C ALA A 323 -7.04 19.00 1.71
N LYS A 324 -8.01 19.59 2.43
CA LYS A 324 -9.31 19.95 1.88
C LYS A 324 -9.24 20.90 0.67
N ASN A 325 -8.22 21.75 0.58
CA ASN A 325 -8.06 22.68 -0.53
C ASN A 325 -7.69 21.94 -1.81
N LEU A 326 -6.84 20.89 -1.71
CA LEU A 326 -6.45 20.06 -2.85
C LEU A 326 -7.68 19.31 -3.42
N ILE A 327 -8.50 18.72 -2.55
CA ILE A 327 -9.69 17.97 -3.01
C ILE A 327 -10.76 18.90 -3.56
N ARG A 328 -11.03 20.03 -2.91
CA ARG A 328 -12.00 21.04 -3.38
C ARG A 328 -11.59 21.69 -4.71
N GLY A 329 -10.29 21.87 -4.92
CA GLY A 329 -9.71 22.38 -6.16
C GLY A 329 -9.63 21.35 -7.29
N ASN A 330 -10.01 20.09 -7.06
CA ASN A 330 -9.80 18.96 -7.98
C ASN A 330 -8.32 18.74 -8.36
N GLU A 331 -7.40 19.19 -7.52
CA GLU A 331 -5.95 19.13 -7.79
C GLU A 331 -5.42 17.68 -7.74
N THR A 332 -6.12 16.79 -7.05
CA THR A 332 -5.78 15.37 -6.90
C THR A 332 -6.55 14.44 -7.84
N GLN A 333 -7.40 14.99 -8.69
CA GLN A 333 -8.11 14.25 -9.73
C GLN A 333 -7.22 14.09 -10.96
N LEU A 334 -7.50 13.09 -11.80
CA LEU A 334 -6.83 12.92 -13.10
C LEU A 334 -6.92 14.21 -13.92
N GLY A 335 -5.76 14.74 -14.33
CA GLY A 335 -5.63 16.03 -15.00
C GLY A 335 -5.47 17.23 -14.04
N GLY A 336 -5.55 17.04 -12.74
CA GLY A 336 -5.18 18.04 -11.73
C GLY A 336 -3.66 18.17 -11.57
N LYS A 337 -3.23 18.99 -10.61
CA LYS A 337 -1.81 19.29 -10.37
C LYS A 337 -1.02 18.06 -9.89
N ILE A 338 -1.61 17.26 -9.03
CA ILE A 338 -1.02 16.05 -8.46
C ILE A 338 -2.06 14.93 -8.40
N PRO A 339 -2.30 14.20 -9.49
CA PRO A 339 -3.26 13.10 -9.51
C PRO A 339 -2.93 12.05 -8.45
N VAL A 340 -3.93 11.59 -7.72
CA VAL A 340 -3.80 10.59 -6.65
C VAL A 340 -4.78 9.45 -6.86
N ASN A 341 -4.29 8.21 -6.80
CA ASN A 341 -5.09 6.98 -6.95
C ASN A 341 -5.85 6.96 -8.30
N VAL A 342 -5.12 6.96 -9.42
CA VAL A 342 -5.66 7.07 -10.80
C VAL A 342 -5.72 5.75 -11.56
#